data_2344d15ad192a6977f72be49f755c3c8
#
_entry.id   2344d15ad192a6977f72be49f755c3c8
#
_cell.length_a   1.000
_cell.length_b   1.000
_cell.length_c   1.000
_cell.angle_alpha   90.00
_cell.angle_beta   90.00
_cell.angle_gamma   90.00
#
_symmetry.space_group_name_H-M   'P 1'
#
loop_
_entity.id
_entity.type
_entity.pdbx_description
1 polymer ?
#
loop_
_entity_poly.entity_id
_entity_poly.type
_entity_poly.pdbx_seq_one_letter_code
_entity_poly.pdbx_strand_id
1 'polypeptide(L)'
;EHLKKELQPAFTRDVGRRHPEKYPFYNKITDNDMQAIMNRAVHESERYKLRMGKTCPDCRRPEFYITEEDVQGKHQYRCDESKSGCGHVWDAVSEEDVLAEFNQPIPMEVFSIWGPVDTILSPLDSIKYIKTILHASLMSLEPQSGYVKAWVGGIDFKNFQFDNVYQSARQVGSTFKPLVYATALRMGKSPKDPVDGSRFCWGNWCPRGGGGSHSMKCALANSINTVAARLAYTYGIDNVIKLARRVGIKEHLESSGPLALGAANIPLYQMVGAIATFANQGVHVS
;
A
#
# COMPACT_ATOMS: atom_id res chain seq x y z
N GLU A 1 -18.02 -0.55 -9.19
CA GLU A 1 -19.14 -1.48 -8.97
C GLU A 1 -18.68 -2.84 -8.45
N HIS A 2 -17.71 -3.52 -9.11
CA HIS A 2 -17.22 -4.85 -8.69
C HIS A 2 -16.62 -4.82 -7.28
N LEU A 3 -15.80 -3.81 -6.94
CA LEU A 3 -15.28 -3.62 -5.58
C LEU A 3 -16.40 -3.58 -4.56
N LYS A 4 -17.45 -2.78 -4.82
CA LYS A 4 -18.59 -2.59 -3.91
C LYS A 4 -19.42 -3.85 -3.75
N LYS A 5 -19.82 -4.46 -4.87
CA LYS A 5 -20.81 -5.55 -4.89
C LYS A 5 -20.22 -6.90 -4.51
N GLU A 6 -18.97 -7.16 -4.88
CA GLU A 6 -18.37 -8.49 -4.79
C GLU A 6 -17.21 -8.53 -3.78
N LEU A 7 -16.18 -7.69 -4.00
CA LEU A 7 -14.92 -7.84 -3.25
C LEU A 7 -15.03 -7.40 -1.79
N GLN A 8 -15.67 -6.25 -1.50
CA GLN A 8 -15.79 -5.78 -0.12
C GLN A 8 -16.65 -6.71 0.74
N PRO A 9 -17.84 -7.17 0.29
CA PRO A 9 -18.62 -8.14 1.05
C PRO A 9 -17.92 -9.48 1.24
N ALA A 10 -17.22 -9.97 0.21
CA ALA A 10 -16.44 -11.22 0.30
C ALA A 10 -15.30 -11.07 1.31
N PHE A 11 -14.55 -9.98 1.27
CA PHE A 11 -13.47 -9.69 2.22
C PHE A 11 -14.00 -9.62 3.66
N THR A 12 -15.07 -8.85 3.90
CA THR A 12 -15.68 -8.72 5.22
C THR A 12 -16.15 -10.06 5.76
N ARG A 13 -16.80 -10.87 4.92
CA ARG A 13 -17.31 -12.21 5.30
C ARG A 13 -16.17 -13.19 5.53
N ASP A 14 -15.23 -13.29 4.62
CA ASP A 14 -14.28 -14.40 4.60
C ASP A 14 -13.08 -14.14 5.54
N VAL A 15 -12.60 -12.91 5.60
CA VAL A 15 -11.48 -12.53 6.48
C VAL A 15 -11.99 -12.29 7.91
N GLY A 16 -13.08 -11.53 8.08
CA GLY A 16 -13.63 -11.24 9.39
C GLY A 16 -14.14 -12.48 10.15
N ARG A 17 -14.63 -13.51 9.44
CA ARG A 17 -15.06 -14.77 10.07
C ARG A 17 -13.92 -15.69 10.47
N ARG A 18 -12.82 -15.70 9.68
CA ARG A 18 -11.70 -16.61 9.93
C ARG A 18 -10.82 -16.17 11.08
N HIS A 19 -10.65 -14.86 11.24
CA HIS A 19 -9.76 -14.26 12.24
C HIS A 19 -10.38 -12.99 12.82
N PRO A 20 -11.52 -13.11 13.55
CA PRO A 20 -12.25 -11.94 14.05
C PRO A 20 -11.42 -11.08 15.01
N GLU A 21 -10.54 -11.72 15.80
CA GLU A 21 -9.65 -11.04 16.75
C GLU A 21 -8.59 -10.16 16.08
N LYS A 22 -8.20 -10.50 14.87
CA LYS A 22 -7.18 -9.77 14.09
C LYS A 22 -7.77 -8.95 12.95
N TYR A 23 -9.05 -9.13 12.66
CA TYR A 23 -9.71 -8.36 11.60
C TYR A 23 -9.66 -6.85 11.91
N PRO A 24 -9.33 -5.99 10.94
CA PRO A 24 -9.11 -6.23 9.50
C PRO A 24 -7.67 -6.57 9.10
N PHE A 25 -6.81 -6.83 10.03
CA PHE A 25 -5.40 -7.08 9.78
C PHE A 25 -5.15 -8.50 9.27
N TYR A 26 -3.97 -8.69 8.69
CA TYR A 26 -3.52 -10.00 8.25
C TYR A 26 -3.37 -10.97 9.44
N ASN A 27 -3.84 -12.21 9.29
CA ASN A 27 -3.89 -13.21 10.38
C ASN A 27 -2.53 -13.55 11.03
N LYS A 28 -1.42 -13.28 10.33
CA LYS A 28 -0.06 -13.50 10.87
C LYS A 28 0.56 -12.24 11.50
N ILE A 29 -0.17 -11.14 11.57
CA ILE A 29 0.30 -9.94 12.28
C ILE A 29 0.49 -10.28 13.76
N THR A 30 1.55 -9.77 14.36
CA THR A 30 1.73 -9.89 15.81
C THR A 30 0.81 -8.90 16.53
N ASP A 31 0.44 -9.20 17.77
CA ASP A 31 -0.40 -8.29 18.56
C ASP A 31 0.32 -6.95 18.81
N ASN A 32 1.64 -6.98 18.97
CA ASN A 32 2.46 -5.77 19.10
C ASN A 32 2.42 -4.91 17.82
N ASP A 33 2.55 -5.52 16.63
CA ASP A 33 2.47 -4.77 15.38
C ASP A 33 1.08 -4.19 15.15
N MET A 34 0.03 -4.95 15.48
CA MET A 34 -1.35 -4.48 15.40
C MET A 34 -1.58 -3.29 16.33
N GLN A 35 -1.11 -3.38 17.57
CA GLN A 35 -1.19 -2.29 18.55
C GLN A 35 -0.41 -1.06 18.08
N ALA A 36 0.80 -1.25 17.54
CA ALA A 36 1.61 -0.15 17.00
C ALA A 36 0.91 0.56 15.82
N ILE A 37 0.26 -0.19 14.92
CA ILE A 37 -0.51 0.37 13.79
C ILE A 37 -1.72 1.17 14.32
N MET A 38 -2.44 0.64 15.31
CA MET A 38 -3.60 1.32 15.89
C MET A 38 -3.18 2.57 16.65
N ASN A 39 -2.15 2.49 17.49
CA ASN A 39 -1.62 3.65 18.21
C ASN A 39 -1.20 4.77 17.25
N ARG A 40 -0.44 4.44 16.19
CA ARG A 40 -0.09 5.42 15.17
C ARG A 40 -1.33 6.06 14.55
N ALA A 41 -2.35 5.26 14.20
CA ALA A 41 -3.57 5.78 13.58
C ALA A 41 -4.37 6.69 14.53
N VAL A 42 -4.38 6.41 15.83
CA VAL A 42 -4.96 7.29 16.86
C VAL A 42 -4.19 8.62 16.90
N HIS A 43 -2.87 8.59 17.01
CA HIS A 43 -2.03 9.80 17.10
C HIS A 43 -2.05 10.66 15.81
N GLU A 44 -2.23 10.02 14.66
CA GLU A 44 -2.36 10.71 13.37
C GLU A 44 -3.78 11.26 13.13
N SER A 45 -4.78 10.84 13.89
CA SER A 45 -6.17 11.28 13.72
C SER A 45 -6.33 12.76 14.06
N GLU A 46 -7.23 13.45 13.32
CA GLU A 46 -7.53 14.85 13.60
C GLU A 46 -8.04 15.06 15.03
N ARG A 47 -8.90 14.16 15.54
CA ARG A 47 -9.42 14.23 16.91
C ARG A 47 -8.30 14.28 17.93
N TYR A 48 -7.30 13.39 17.84
CA TYR A 48 -6.16 13.37 18.74
C TYR A 48 -5.33 14.67 18.63
N LYS A 49 -5.02 15.08 17.40
CA LYS A 49 -4.24 16.30 17.13
C LYS A 49 -4.91 17.56 17.69
N LEU A 50 -6.21 17.66 17.58
CA LEU A 50 -7.00 18.78 18.13
C LEU A 50 -6.95 18.79 19.67
N ARG A 51 -7.15 17.64 20.30
CA ARG A 51 -7.16 17.52 21.76
C ARG A 51 -5.79 17.74 22.40
N MET A 52 -4.73 17.28 21.71
CA MET A 52 -3.33 17.39 22.17
C MET A 52 -2.62 18.68 21.73
N GLY A 53 -3.34 19.70 21.33
CA GLY A 53 -2.74 20.97 20.93
C GLY A 53 -1.87 20.93 19.68
N LYS A 54 -1.93 19.87 18.88
CA LYS A 54 -1.15 19.75 17.64
C LYS A 54 -1.81 20.40 16.41
N THR A 55 -3.06 20.79 16.55
CA THR A 55 -3.82 21.47 15.51
C THR A 55 -4.87 22.36 16.17
N CYS A 56 -4.98 23.61 15.73
CA CYS A 56 -6.00 24.53 16.25
C CYS A 56 -7.40 24.07 15.88
N PRO A 57 -8.37 23.98 16.82
CA PRO A 57 -9.74 23.56 16.53
C PRO A 57 -10.48 24.51 15.58
N ASP A 58 -10.14 25.80 15.62
CA ASP A 58 -10.82 26.86 14.87
C ASP A 58 -10.24 27.03 13.45
N CYS A 59 -8.97 27.43 13.35
CA CYS A 59 -8.34 27.77 12.06
C CYS A 59 -7.54 26.63 11.43
N ARG A 60 -7.47 25.45 12.06
CA ARG A 60 -6.76 24.25 11.60
C ARG A 60 -5.25 24.41 11.40
N ARG A 61 -4.63 25.46 11.93
CA ARG A 61 -3.19 25.64 11.88
C ARG A 61 -2.46 24.61 12.76
N PRO A 62 -1.28 24.14 12.29
CA PRO A 62 -0.53 23.09 12.98
C PRO A 62 0.18 23.61 14.24
N GLU A 63 0.77 22.70 14.98
CA GLU A 63 1.45 22.87 16.27
C GLU A 63 2.41 24.07 16.35
N PHE A 64 3.09 24.42 15.25
CA PHE A 64 3.99 25.58 15.21
C PHE A 64 3.31 26.90 15.63
N TYR A 65 2.01 27.04 15.38
CA TYR A 65 1.21 28.21 15.73
C TYR A 65 0.59 28.15 17.13
N ILE A 66 0.82 27.07 17.86
CA ILE A 66 0.19 26.83 19.16
C ILE A 66 1.22 27.05 20.26
N THR A 67 0.80 27.71 21.34
CA THR A 67 1.55 27.88 22.57
C THR A 67 0.78 27.26 23.72
N GLU A 68 1.50 26.77 24.71
CA GLU A 68 0.96 26.26 25.97
C GLU A 68 1.07 27.34 27.04
N GLU A 69 -0.01 27.55 27.77
CA GLU A 69 -0.10 28.59 28.80
C GLU A 69 -0.77 28.04 30.06
N ASP A 70 -0.25 28.40 31.23
CA ASP A 70 -0.93 28.18 32.51
C ASP A 70 -1.64 29.46 32.95
N VAL A 71 -2.98 29.45 32.84
CA VAL A 71 -3.81 30.60 33.22
C VAL A 71 -4.64 30.24 34.43
N GLN A 72 -4.38 30.89 35.56
CA GLN A 72 -5.11 30.69 36.83
C GLN A 72 -5.17 29.20 37.28
N GLY A 73 -4.05 28.47 37.08
CA GLY A 73 -3.93 27.06 37.44
C GLY A 73 -4.61 26.09 36.49
N LYS A 74 -5.05 26.55 35.31
CA LYS A 74 -5.50 25.70 34.20
C LYS A 74 -4.48 25.71 33.09
N HIS A 75 -4.08 24.53 32.68
CA HIS A 75 -3.24 24.34 31.50
C HIS A 75 -4.07 24.47 30.22
N GLN A 76 -3.67 25.37 29.32
CA GLN A 76 -4.43 25.69 28.11
C GLN A 76 -3.51 25.80 26.90
N TYR A 77 -4.08 25.54 25.73
CA TYR A 77 -3.45 25.81 24.45
C TYR A 77 -4.01 27.12 23.86
N ARG A 78 -3.14 27.90 23.23
CA ARG A 78 -3.51 29.13 22.48
C ARG A 78 -2.95 29.07 21.06
N CYS A 79 -3.78 29.38 20.08
CA CYS A 79 -3.33 29.64 18.71
C CYS A 79 -2.76 31.06 18.62
N ASP A 80 -1.44 31.18 18.69
CA ASP A 80 -0.69 32.42 18.95
C ASP A 80 -0.83 33.45 17.81
N GLU A 81 -1.42 34.58 18.10
CA GLU A 81 -1.59 35.71 17.18
C GLU A 81 -0.25 36.30 16.72
N SER A 82 0.78 36.26 17.59
CA SER A 82 2.12 36.77 17.25
C SER A 82 2.78 35.95 16.13
N LYS A 83 2.39 34.69 16.02
CA LYS A 83 2.79 33.76 14.95
C LYS A 83 1.79 33.74 13.79
N SER A 84 0.86 34.69 13.71
CA SER A 84 -0.24 34.73 12.77
C SER A 84 -1.32 33.67 13.03
N GLY A 85 -1.46 33.20 14.25
CA GLY A 85 -2.58 32.36 14.71
C GLY A 85 -3.89 33.15 14.78
N CYS A 86 -4.99 32.46 15.17
CA CYS A 86 -6.32 33.08 15.25
C CYS A 86 -6.72 33.54 16.65
N GLY A 87 -5.87 33.35 17.67
CA GLY A 87 -6.16 33.72 19.06
C GLY A 87 -7.03 32.72 19.84
N HIS A 88 -7.52 31.65 19.20
CA HIS A 88 -8.37 30.65 19.85
C HIS A 88 -7.67 29.98 21.04
N VAL A 89 -8.38 29.86 22.17
CA VAL A 89 -7.88 29.23 23.40
C VAL A 89 -8.76 28.05 23.75
N TRP A 90 -8.15 26.93 24.16
CA TRP A 90 -8.87 25.73 24.62
C TRP A 90 -8.10 25.00 25.71
N ASP A 91 -8.82 24.25 26.53
CA ASP A 91 -8.23 23.53 27.65
C ASP A 91 -7.31 22.39 27.18
N ALA A 92 -6.13 22.30 27.76
CA ALA A 92 -5.24 21.17 27.62
C ALA A 92 -5.79 19.98 28.42
N VAL A 93 -5.72 18.80 27.84
CA VAL A 93 -6.18 17.55 28.43
C VAL A 93 -5.01 16.57 28.50
N SER A 94 -4.95 15.74 29.52
CA SER A 94 -3.92 14.72 29.61
C SER A 94 -4.07 13.71 28.45
N GLU A 95 -2.94 13.14 28.01
CA GLU A 95 -2.98 12.11 26.96
C GLU A 95 -3.82 10.90 27.39
N GLU A 96 -3.77 10.55 28.69
CA GLU A 96 -4.55 9.44 29.24
C GLU A 96 -6.05 9.68 29.11
N ASP A 97 -6.52 10.89 29.42
CA ASP A 97 -7.95 11.26 29.26
C ASP A 97 -8.34 11.27 27.78
N VAL A 98 -7.49 11.79 26.89
CA VAL A 98 -7.75 11.76 25.44
C VAL A 98 -7.87 10.34 24.94
N LEU A 99 -6.98 9.44 25.33
CA LEU A 99 -7.05 8.02 24.95
C LEU A 99 -8.28 7.32 25.56
N ALA A 100 -8.70 7.71 26.77
CA ALA A 100 -9.94 7.21 27.36
C ALA A 100 -11.18 7.65 26.55
N GLU A 101 -11.21 8.90 26.05
CA GLU A 101 -12.27 9.38 25.15
C GLU A 101 -12.36 8.56 23.84
N PHE A 102 -11.24 8.02 23.35
CA PHE A 102 -11.24 7.19 22.16
C PHE A 102 -11.97 5.86 22.32
N ASN A 103 -12.21 5.43 23.54
CA ASN A 103 -12.96 4.22 23.86
C ASN A 103 -14.45 4.47 24.12
N GLN A 104 -14.88 5.73 24.19
CA GLN A 104 -16.28 6.08 24.46
C GLN A 104 -17.11 6.12 23.18
N PRO A 105 -18.21 5.37 23.08
CA PRO A 105 -19.12 5.44 21.94
C PRO A 105 -19.77 6.83 21.84
N ILE A 106 -19.72 7.42 20.65
CA ILE A 106 -20.36 8.70 20.34
C ILE A 106 -21.09 8.62 19.00
N PRO A 107 -22.15 9.43 18.80
CA PRO A 107 -22.76 9.58 17.48
C PRO A 107 -21.73 10.15 16.48
N MET A 108 -21.61 9.54 15.32
CA MET A 108 -20.74 10.00 14.25
C MET A 108 -21.22 9.54 12.88
N GLU A 109 -20.89 10.32 11.85
CA GLU A 109 -20.99 9.90 10.47
C GLU A 109 -19.71 9.13 10.09
N VAL A 110 -19.84 7.96 9.51
CA VAL A 110 -18.71 7.17 8.98
C VAL A 110 -18.85 6.96 7.48
N PHE A 111 -17.71 6.92 6.80
CA PHE A 111 -17.66 6.57 5.39
C PHE A 111 -18.11 5.12 5.19
N SER A 112 -19.00 4.88 4.24
CA SER A 112 -19.18 3.55 3.65
C SER A 112 -19.05 3.63 2.14
N ILE A 113 -18.75 2.50 1.50
CA ILE A 113 -18.68 2.44 0.03
C ILE A 113 -20.03 2.71 -0.66
N TRP A 114 -21.13 2.74 0.11
CA TRP A 114 -22.49 3.04 -0.36
C TRP A 114 -22.92 4.50 -0.10
N GLY A 115 -22.09 5.25 0.61
CA GLY A 115 -22.34 6.61 1.06
C GLY A 115 -22.11 6.74 2.57
N PRO A 116 -22.21 7.96 3.13
CA PRO A 116 -22.07 8.19 4.55
C PRO A 116 -23.18 7.49 5.35
N VAL A 117 -22.85 7.04 6.54
CA VAL A 117 -23.78 6.34 7.46
C VAL A 117 -23.62 6.93 8.86
N ASP A 118 -24.74 7.38 9.43
CA ASP A 118 -24.82 7.78 10.83
C ASP A 118 -24.83 6.55 11.73
N THR A 119 -23.96 6.52 12.72
CA THR A 119 -23.82 5.40 13.65
C THR A 119 -23.29 5.84 15.01
N ILE A 120 -23.32 4.93 15.98
CA ILE A 120 -22.72 5.13 17.31
C ILE A 120 -21.53 4.19 17.40
N LEU A 121 -20.32 4.76 17.39
CA LEU A 121 -19.06 4.04 17.51
C LEU A 121 -18.11 4.80 18.43
N SER A 122 -17.17 4.09 19.04
CA SER A 122 -16.01 4.75 19.62
C SER A 122 -15.09 5.29 18.53
N PRO A 123 -14.36 6.39 18.75
CA PRO A 123 -13.36 6.87 17.80
C PRO A 123 -12.33 5.79 17.44
N LEU A 124 -11.94 4.93 18.37
CA LEU A 124 -11.05 3.80 18.13
C LEU A 124 -11.67 2.78 17.18
N ASP A 125 -12.95 2.42 17.38
CA ASP A 125 -13.64 1.49 16.50
C ASP A 125 -13.89 2.08 15.12
N SER A 126 -14.12 3.41 15.02
CA SER A 126 -14.23 4.08 13.72
C SER A 126 -12.92 4.00 12.92
N ILE A 127 -11.76 4.20 13.58
CA ILE A 127 -10.45 4.01 12.97
C ILE A 127 -10.27 2.56 12.48
N LYS A 128 -10.66 1.60 13.31
CA LYS A 128 -10.62 0.17 12.97
C LYS A 128 -11.53 -0.15 11.79
N TYR A 129 -12.74 0.40 11.79
CA TYR A 129 -13.71 0.26 10.70
C TYR A 129 -13.15 0.79 9.36
N ILE A 130 -12.55 1.98 9.34
CA ILE A 130 -11.94 2.55 8.13
C ILE A 130 -10.86 1.61 7.54
N LYS A 131 -10.11 0.91 8.39
CA LYS A 131 -9.11 -0.08 7.95
C LYS A 131 -9.72 -1.35 7.34
N THR A 132 -11.03 -1.57 7.50
CA THR A 132 -11.74 -2.68 6.82
C THR A 132 -12.10 -2.37 5.37
N ILE A 133 -12.01 -1.10 4.96
CA ILE A 133 -12.38 -0.69 3.61
C ILE A 133 -11.27 -1.07 2.62
N LEU A 134 -11.63 -1.84 1.61
CA LEU A 134 -10.72 -2.17 0.53
C LEU A 134 -10.48 -0.97 -0.38
N HIS A 135 -9.22 -0.74 -0.70
CA HIS A 135 -8.81 0.30 -1.65
C HIS A 135 -8.49 -0.32 -3.01
N ALA A 136 -8.84 0.40 -4.07
CA ALA A 136 -8.49 0.07 -5.43
C ALA A 136 -7.96 1.31 -6.14
N SER A 137 -6.99 1.10 -7.02
CA SER A 137 -6.43 2.14 -7.89
C SER A 137 -6.29 1.62 -9.31
N LEU A 138 -6.24 2.53 -10.27
CA LEU A 138 -6.08 2.20 -11.69
C LEU A 138 -5.24 3.26 -12.38
N MET A 139 -4.36 2.80 -13.25
CA MET A 139 -3.64 3.64 -14.20
C MET A 139 -3.72 3.03 -15.58
N SER A 140 -3.95 3.87 -16.59
CA SER A 140 -3.86 3.51 -18.00
C SER A 140 -3.04 4.57 -18.73
N LEU A 141 -2.17 4.13 -19.64
CA LEU A 141 -1.39 5.01 -20.47
C LEU A 141 -1.34 4.49 -21.92
N GLU A 142 -1.03 5.38 -22.85
CA GLU A 142 -0.75 5.07 -24.23
C GLU A 142 0.72 4.67 -24.37
N PRO A 143 1.02 3.43 -24.79
CA PRO A 143 2.40 2.93 -24.76
C PRO A 143 3.37 3.72 -25.65
N GLN A 144 2.90 4.26 -26.77
CA GLN A 144 3.73 4.95 -27.75
C GLN A 144 4.15 6.35 -27.30
N SER A 145 3.26 7.08 -26.64
CA SER A 145 3.50 8.47 -26.23
C SER A 145 3.85 8.61 -24.75
N GLY A 146 3.50 7.59 -23.94
CA GLY A 146 3.58 7.69 -22.47
C GLY A 146 2.45 8.50 -21.83
N TYR A 147 1.52 9.06 -22.63
CA TYR A 147 0.43 9.87 -22.08
C TYR A 147 -0.51 9.05 -21.21
N VAL A 148 -0.76 9.57 -20.02
CA VAL A 148 -1.71 9.00 -19.09
C VAL A 148 -3.13 9.24 -19.61
N LYS A 149 -3.90 8.15 -19.84
CA LYS A 149 -5.29 8.20 -20.30
C LYS A 149 -6.28 8.11 -19.14
N ALA A 150 -5.91 7.42 -18.06
CA ALA A 150 -6.71 7.35 -16.85
C ALA A 150 -5.80 7.23 -15.61
N TRP A 151 -6.17 7.93 -14.56
CA TRP A 151 -5.50 7.88 -13.25
C TRP A 151 -6.56 7.91 -12.16
N VAL A 152 -6.67 6.83 -11.40
CA VAL A 152 -7.59 6.72 -10.27
C VAL A 152 -6.76 6.28 -9.06
N GLY A 153 -6.42 7.24 -8.20
CA GLY A 153 -5.54 7.03 -7.04
C GLY A 153 -6.20 6.27 -5.89
N GLY A 154 -7.53 6.27 -5.80
CA GLY A 154 -8.27 5.64 -4.72
C GLY A 154 -9.77 5.56 -4.97
N ILE A 155 -10.50 5.09 -3.99
CA ILE A 155 -11.95 4.83 -4.08
C ILE A 155 -12.79 6.09 -3.85
N ASP A 156 -12.28 7.06 -3.09
CA ASP A 156 -12.94 8.31 -2.75
C ASP A 156 -11.90 9.32 -2.27
N PHE A 157 -11.70 10.40 -3.01
CA PHE A 157 -10.66 11.39 -2.68
C PHE A 157 -11.02 12.25 -1.46
N LYS A 158 -12.31 12.49 -1.21
CA LYS A 158 -12.75 13.29 -0.06
C LYS A 158 -12.34 12.65 1.26
N ASN A 159 -12.47 11.33 1.36
CA ASN A 159 -12.20 10.57 2.59
C ASN A 159 -10.81 9.92 2.62
N PHE A 160 -10.22 9.64 1.45
CA PHE A 160 -8.94 8.92 1.32
C PHE A 160 -8.08 9.63 0.27
N GLN A 161 -7.28 10.59 0.71
CA GLN A 161 -6.44 11.41 -0.17
C GLN A 161 -5.14 10.73 -0.58
N PHE A 162 -4.84 9.55 0.00
CA PHE A 162 -3.65 8.78 -0.33
C PHE A 162 -3.76 8.19 -1.74
N ASP A 163 -2.85 8.61 -2.63
CA ASP A 163 -2.80 8.13 -4.01
C ASP A 163 -2.08 6.77 -4.09
N ASN A 164 -2.85 5.70 -4.25
CA ASN A 164 -2.32 4.34 -4.34
C ASN A 164 -1.61 4.03 -5.66
N VAL A 165 -1.74 4.87 -6.69
CA VAL A 165 -0.97 4.70 -7.94
C VAL A 165 0.47 5.13 -7.75
N TYR A 166 0.67 6.26 -7.06
CA TYR A 166 1.97 6.91 -6.91
C TYR A 166 2.64 6.62 -5.56
N GLN A 167 1.89 6.76 -4.45
CA GLN A 167 2.46 6.72 -3.10
C GLN A 167 2.54 5.30 -2.52
N SER A 168 1.70 4.37 -3.01
CA SER A 168 1.66 3.00 -2.49
C SER A 168 2.65 2.10 -3.22
N ALA A 169 3.76 1.79 -2.59
CA ALA A 169 4.64 0.72 -3.05
C ALA A 169 4.17 -0.63 -2.47
N ARG A 170 3.75 -1.54 -3.34
CA ARG A 170 3.24 -2.87 -2.97
C ARG A 170 4.09 -3.96 -3.60
N GLN A 171 4.13 -5.13 -2.94
CA GLN A 171 4.80 -6.30 -3.49
C GLN A 171 4.16 -6.70 -4.82
N VAL A 172 4.95 -6.62 -5.91
CA VAL A 172 4.45 -6.80 -7.27
C VAL A 172 4.19 -8.26 -7.65
N GLY A 173 4.80 -9.19 -6.93
CA GLY A 173 4.58 -10.62 -7.17
C GLY A 173 4.87 -11.03 -8.61
N SER A 174 4.05 -11.94 -9.14
CA SER A 174 4.25 -12.52 -10.48
C SER A 174 4.17 -11.52 -11.65
N THR A 175 3.74 -10.28 -11.42
CA THR A 175 3.80 -9.24 -12.47
C THR A 175 5.23 -8.81 -12.80
N PHE A 176 6.21 -9.17 -11.96
CA PHE A 176 7.63 -8.94 -12.21
C PHE A 176 8.24 -9.97 -13.18
N LYS A 177 7.65 -11.16 -13.32
CA LYS A 177 8.19 -12.27 -14.15
C LYS A 177 8.49 -11.88 -15.61
N PRO A 178 7.69 -11.05 -16.29
CA PRO A 178 8.04 -10.62 -17.66
C PRO A 178 9.46 -10.07 -17.78
N LEU A 179 9.98 -9.36 -16.76
CA LEU A 179 11.36 -8.84 -16.75
C LEU A 179 12.41 -9.96 -16.67
N VAL A 180 12.13 -11.01 -15.90
CA VAL A 180 12.98 -12.21 -15.80
C VAL A 180 13.06 -12.91 -17.15
N TYR A 181 11.90 -13.14 -17.77
CA TYR A 181 11.84 -13.81 -19.08
C TYR A 181 12.42 -12.97 -20.20
N ALA A 182 12.20 -11.66 -20.21
CA ALA A 182 12.82 -10.75 -21.16
C ALA A 182 14.35 -10.75 -21.06
N THR A 183 14.89 -10.85 -19.83
CA THR A 183 16.32 -10.97 -19.61
C THR A 183 16.87 -12.26 -20.26
N ALA A 184 16.21 -13.39 -20.07
CA ALA A 184 16.61 -14.66 -20.66
C ALA A 184 16.54 -14.61 -22.21
N LEU A 185 15.47 -14.01 -22.77
CA LEU A 185 15.33 -13.81 -24.23
C LEU A 185 16.47 -12.94 -24.80
N ARG A 186 16.81 -11.84 -24.13
CA ARG A 186 17.93 -10.96 -24.52
C ARG A 186 19.29 -11.68 -24.50
N MET A 187 19.41 -12.72 -23.68
CA MET A 187 20.63 -13.53 -23.56
C MET A 187 20.57 -14.80 -24.43
N GLY A 188 19.72 -14.83 -25.45
CA GLY A 188 19.72 -15.83 -26.51
C GLY A 188 18.72 -16.97 -26.34
N LYS A 189 17.87 -16.96 -25.30
CA LYS A 189 16.77 -17.93 -25.19
C LYS A 189 15.65 -17.65 -26.21
N SER A 190 14.99 -18.72 -26.65
CA SER A 190 13.79 -18.63 -27.48
C SER A 190 12.52 -18.91 -26.66
N PRO A 191 11.36 -18.31 -27.01
CA PRO A 191 10.09 -18.64 -26.37
C PRO A 191 9.70 -20.12 -26.42
N LYS A 192 10.24 -20.87 -27.39
CA LYS A 192 10.01 -22.31 -27.59
C LYS A 192 10.98 -23.20 -26.79
N ASP A 193 12.08 -22.63 -26.28
CA ASP A 193 13.08 -23.41 -25.58
C ASP A 193 12.50 -24.07 -24.34
N PRO A 194 12.86 -25.35 -24.09
CA PRO A 194 12.45 -26.03 -22.88
C PRO A 194 13.20 -25.48 -21.67
N VAL A 195 12.47 -25.38 -20.57
CA VAL A 195 13.02 -25.07 -19.24
C VAL A 195 12.45 -26.07 -18.24
N ASP A 196 13.34 -26.62 -17.43
CA ASP A 196 12.96 -27.54 -16.37
C ASP A 196 12.19 -26.84 -15.26
N GLY A 197 10.95 -27.28 -15.01
CA GLY A 197 10.09 -26.80 -13.95
C GLY A 197 10.14 -27.62 -12.67
N SER A 198 11.02 -28.62 -12.58
CA SER A 198 11.15 -29.44 -11.36
C SER A 198 11.59 -28.61 -10.15
N ARG A 199 11.55 -29.20 -8.97
CA ARG A 199 11.98 -28.55 -7.72
C ARG A 199 13.35 -27.90 -7.91
N PHE A 200 13.46 -26.64 -7.53
CA PHE A 200 14.66 -25.82 -7.64
C PHE A 200 14.87 -25.06 -6.33
N CYS A 201 16.11 -25.01 -5.86
CA CYS A 201 16.50 -24.22 -4.71
C CYS A 201 17.68 -23.31 -5.07
N TRP A 202 17.65 -22.10 -4.57
CA TRP A 202 18.70 -21.11 -4.67
C TRP A 202 19.19 -20.79 -3.26
N GLY A 203 20.29 -21.43 -2.85
CA GLY A 203 20.68 -21.49 -1.44
C GLY A 203 19.58 -22.12 -0.59
N ASN A 204 19.18 -21.45 0.45
CA ASN A 204 18.11 -21.90 1.37
C ASN A 204 16.69 -21.57 0.88
N TRP A 205 16.55 -20.85 -0.25
CA TRP A 205 15.27 -20.48 -0.78
C TRP A 205 14.81 -21.44 -1.88
N CYS A 206 13.66 -22.08 -1.66
CA CYS A 206 13.07 -23.03 -2.59
C CYS A 206 11.64 -22.56 -2.94
N PRO A 207 11.40 -22.00 -4.15
CA PRO A 207 10.04 -21.60 -4.55
C PRO A 207 9.14 -22.82 -4.71
N ARG A 208 7.86 -22.65 -4.31
CA ARG A 208 6.85 -23.70 -4.48
C ARG A 208 6.27 -23.66 -5.89
N GLY A 209 5.80 -24.82 -6.34
CA GLY A 209 5.13 -25.00 -7.62
C GLY A 209 6.10 -25.30 -8.75
N GLY A 210 5.56 -25.84 -9.81
CA GLY A 210 6.27 -26.34 -10.99
C GLY A 210 6.24 -27.87 -11.06
N GLY A 211 6.92 -28.40 -12.04
CA GLY A 211 7.05 -29.84 -12.36
C GLY A 211 7.17 -30.02 -13.87
N GLY A 212 7.91 -31.04 -14.29
CA GLY A 212 8.10 -31.34 -15.71
C GLY A 212 8.90 -30.28 -16.50
N SER A 213 8.95 -30.48 -17.82
CA SER A 213 9.59 -29.57 -18.75
C SER A 213 8.54 -28.71 -19.44
N HIS A 214 8.79 -27.42 -19.56
CA HIS A 214 7.88 -26.44 -20.16
C HIS A 214 8.63 -25.59 -21.19
N SER A 215 7.97 -25.19 -22.28
CA SER A 215 8.52 -24.08 -23.07
C SER A 215 8.48 -22.78 -22.26
N MET A 216 9.38 -21.84 -22.52
CA MET A 216 9.39 -20.55 -21.85
C MET A 216 8.03 -19.85 -21.96
N LYS A 217 7.40 -19.89 -23.15
CA LYS A 217 6.05 -19.32 -23.38
C LYS A 217 5.01 -19.95 -22.45
N CYS A 218 4.97 -21.28 -22.38
CA CYS A 218 4.02 -21.99 -21.52
C CYS A 218 4.29 -21.71 -20.03
N ALA A 219 5.55 -21.68 -19.62
CA ALA A 219 5.94 -21.42 -18.25
C ALA A 219 5.56 -20.01 -17.79
N LEU A 220 5.69 -18.99 -18.64
CA LEU A 220 5.24 -17.63 -18.32
C LEU A 220 3.71 -17.55 -18.26
N ALA A 221 3.00 -18.13 -19.24
CA ALA A 221 1.54 -18.12 -19.28
C ALA A 221 0.90 -18.79 -18.04
N ASN A 222 1.52 -19.84 -17.51
CA ASN A 222 1.09 -20.53 -16.30
C ASN A 222 1.78 -19.99 -15.03
N SER A 223 2.55 -18.93 -15.16
CA SER A 223 3.24 -18.28 -14.02
C SER A 223 4.05 -19.24 -13.15
N ILE A 224 4.79 -20.18 -13.75
CA ILE A 224 5.53 -21.22 -13.03
C ILE A 224 6.69 -20.63 -12.26
N ASN A 225 6.68 -20.78 -10.93
CA ASN A 225 7.64 -20.14 -10.03
C ASN A 225 9.05 -20.72 -10.17
N THR A 226 9.17 -22.06 -10.22
CA THR A 226 10.45 -22.73 -10.32
C THR A 226 11.19 -22.39 -11.61
N VAL A 227 10.47 -22.23 -12.71
CA VAL A 227 11.03 -21.77 -13.99
C VAL A 227 11.54 -20.34 -13.90
N ALA A 228 10.75 -19.41 -13.37
CA ALA A 228 11.18 -18.02 -13.20
C ALA A 228 12.44 -17.91 -12.32
N ALA A 229 12.46 -18.64 -11.19
CA ALA A 229 13.62 -18.67 -10.30
C ALA A 229 14.86 -19.23 -10.99
N ARG A 230 14.71 -20.34 -11.74
CA ARG A 230 15.81 -20.97 -12.49
C ARG A 230 16.35 -20.06 -13.59
N LEU A 231 15.48 -19.36 -14.32
CA LEU A 231 15.88 -18.39 -15.33
C LEU A 231 16.69 -17.23 -14.70
N ALA A 232 16.18 -16.66 -13.60
CA ALA A 232 16.88 -15.59 -12.91
C ALA A 232 18.24 -16.02 -12.36
N TYR A 233 18.33 -17.26 -11.85
CA TYR A 233 19.61 -17.83 -11.41
C TYR A 233 20.59 -18.02 -12.58
N THR A 234 20.12 -18.65 -13.68
CA THR A 234 20.97 -19.00 -14.83
C THR A 234 21.48 -17.75 -15.57
N TYR A 235 20.63 -16.76 -15.74
CA TYR A 235 20.94 -15.54 -16.50
C TYR A 235 21.37 -14.35 -15.61
N GLY A 236 21.42 -14.56 -14.30
CA GLY A 236 21.85 -13.59 -13.30
C GLY A 236 20.77 -12.58 -12.92
N ILE A 237 20.44 -12.56 -11.64
CA ILE A 237 19.44 -11.62 -11.09
C ILE A 237 19.86 -10.16 -11.30
N ASP A 238 21.15 -9.86 -11.29
CA ASP A 238 21.65 -8.50 -11.54
C ASP A 238 21.36 -8.02 -12.97
N ASN A 239 21.31 -8.93 -13.94
CA ASN A 239 20.89 -8.59 -15.31
C ASN A 239 19.40 -8.31 -15.38
N VAL A 240 18.57 -8.98 -14.56
CA VAL A 240 17.15 -8.68 -14.41
C VAL A 240 16.98 -7.29 -13.78
N ILE A 241 17.75 -6.97 -12.73
CA ILE A 241 17.76 -5.66 -12.08
C ILE A 241 18.16 -4.56 -13.09
N LYS A 242 19.23 -4.78 -13.85
CA LYS A 242 19.67 -3.84 -14.91
C LYS A 242 18.55 -3.59 -15.92
N LEU A 243 17.83 -4.63 -16.36
CA LEU A 243 16.71 -4.48 -17.26
C LEU A 243 15.56 -3.71 -16.60
N ALA A 244 15.20 -4.04 -15.35
CA ALA A 244 14.19 -3.34 -14.59
C ALA A 244 14.47 -1.83 -14.48
N ARG A 245 15.74 -1.46 -14.22
CA ARG A 245 16.18 -0.04 -14.23
C ARG A 245 15.98 0.63 -15.59
N ARG A 246 16.31 -0.06 -16.66
CA ARG A 246 16.17 0.48 -18.03
C ARG A 246 14.72 0.70 -18.46
N VAL A 247 13.78 -0.03 -17.90
CA VAL A 247 12.35 0.13 -18.19
C VAL A 247 11.63 1.00 -17.13
N GLY A 248 12.39 1.76 -16.33
CA GLY A 248 11.86 2.83 -15.47
C GLY A 248 11.54 2.44 -14.02
N ILE A 249 11.90 1.25 -13.54
CA ILE A 249 11.74 0.91 -12.12
C ILE A 249 12.86 1.56 -11.31
N LYS A 250 12.49 2.45 -10.38
CA LYS A 250 13.42 3.26 -9.58
C LYS A 250 13.60 2.73 -8.14
N GLU A 251 12.66 1.91 -7.67
CA GLU A 251 12.65 1.37 -6.31
C GLU A 251 13.84 0.45 -6.05
N HIS A 252 14.27 0.35 -4.78
CA HIS A 252 15.34 -0.57 -4.41
C HIS A 252 14.96 -2.01 -4.74
N LEU A 253 15.81 -2.71 -5.48
CA LEU A 253 15.65 -4.13 -5.84
C LEU A 253 16.82 -4.90 -5.22
N GLU A 254 16.47 -5.78 -4.27
CA GLU A 254 17.47 -6.64 -3.63
C GLU A 254 17.95 -7.73 -4.61
N SER A 255 19.27 -7.92 -4.73
CA SER A 255 19.87 -8.99 -5.55
C SER A 255 19.71 -10.33 -4.84
N SER A 256 18.50 -10.89 -4.87
CA SER A 256 18.15 -12.13 -4.17
C SER A 256 17.22 -13.01 -4.98
N GLY A 257 17.18 -14.32 -4.68
CA GLY A 257 16.30 -15.28 -5.39
C GLY A 257 14.81 -14.90 -5.39
N PRO A 258 14.22 -14.48 -4.25
CA PRO A 258 12.83 -14.06 -4.16
C PRO A 258 12.43 -12.93 -5.12
N LEU A 259 13.38 -12.07 -5.55
CA LEU A 259 13.10 -11.02 -6.55
C LEU A 259 12.60 -11.59 -7.88
N ALA A 260 13.04 -12.81 -8.26
CA ALA A 260 12.54 -13.47 -9.47
C ALA A 260 11.01 -13.70 -9.48
N LEU A 261 10.40 -13.73 -8.29
CA LEU A 261 8.96 -13.85 -8.09
C LEU A 261 8.30 -12.52 -7.67
N GLY A 262 9.03 -11.41 -7.77
CA GLY A 262 8.54 -10.08 -7.45
C GLY A 262 8.45 -9.77 -5.96
N ALA A 263 9.38 -10.27 -5.14
CA ALA A 263 9.52 -9.87 -3.75
C ALA A 263 10.16 -8.46 -3.66
N ALA A 264 9.51 -7.49 -4.29
CA ALA A 264 9.90 -6.08 -4.28
C ALA A 264 8.64 -5.22 -4.19
N ASN A 265 8.70 -4.14 -3.42
CA ASN A 265 7.63 -3.16 -3.31
C ASN A 265 7.85 -2.07 -4.37
N ILE A 266 6.95 -2.00 -5.35
CA ILE A 266 7.06 -1.06 -6.48
C ILE A 266 5.70 -0.36 -6.65
N PRO A 267 5.67 0.98 -6.80
CA PRO A 267 4.44 1.71 -7.10
C PRO A 267 3.82 1.30 -8.44
N LEU A 268 2.50 1.37 -8.51
CA LEU A 268 1.75 0.93 -9.70
C LEU A 268 2.21 1.67 -10.97
N TYR A 269 2.45 2.98 -10.89
CA TYR A 269 2.85 3.77 -12.07
C TYR A 269 4.17 3.29 -12.70
N GLN A 270 5.14 2.85 -11.88
CA GLN A 270 6.41 2.32 -12.38
C GLN A 270 6.19 0.97 -13.08
N MET A 271 5.35 0.11 -12.50
CA MET A 271 5.03 -1.17 -13.12
C MET A 271 4.26 -1.01 -14.43
N VAL A 272 3.31 -0.09 -14.49
CA VAL A 272 2.56 0.20 -15.74
C VAL A 272 3.52 0.73 -16.81
N GLY A 273 4.42 1.66 -16.49
CA GLY A 273 5.44 2.16 -17.41
C GLY A 273 6.41 1.07 -17.89
N ALA A 274 6.86 0.21 -16.97
CA ALA A 274 7.73 -0.92 -17.32
C ALA A 274 7.04 -1.91 -18.26
N ILE A 275 5.77 -2.25 -18.04
CA ILE A 275 5.00 -3.15 -18.92
C ILE A 275 4.66 -2.48 -20.25
N ALA A 276 4.39 -1.18 -20.26
CA ALA A 276 4.15 -0.43 -21.50
C ALA A 276 5.35 -0.48 -22.46
N THR A 277 6.57 -0.60 -21.94
CA THR A 277 7.78 -0.80 -22.76
C THR A 277 7.67 -2.04 -23.66
N PHE A 278 7.07 -3.12 -23.17
CA PHE A 278 6.85 -4.32 -24.01
C PHE A 278 5.81 -4.07 -25.09
N ALA A 279 4.73 -3.36 -24.81
CA ALA A 279 3.71 -2.97 -25.78
C ALA A 279 4.27 -1.99 -26.83
N ASN A 280 5.28 -1.19 -26.47
CA ASN A 280 5.96 -0.24 -27.33
C ASN A 280 7.26 -0.80 -27.94
N GLN A 281 7.26 -2.09 -28.29
CA GLN A 281 8.37 -2.77 -29.00
C GLN A 281 9.75 -2.61 -28.31
N GLY A 282 9.78 -2.46 -26.99
CA GLY A 282 10.99 -2.31 -26.20
C GLY A 282 11.47 -0.85 -26.01
N VAL A 283 10.73 0.13 -26.50
CA VAL A 283 11.01 1.55 -26.30
C VAL A 283 10.32 2.01 -25.02
N HIS A 284 11.12 2.41 -24.03
CA HIS A 284 10.61 3.02 -22.79
C HIS A 284 10.33 4.50 -23.04
N VAL A 285 9.14 4.94 -22.61
CA VAL A 285 8.71 6.34 -22.62
C VAL A 285 8.50 6.78 -21.17
N SER A 286 9.18 7.84 -20.74
CA SER A 286 9.15 8.39 -19.38
C SER A 286 8.26 9.65 -19.29
#